data_42a3ce1c76a8433403b3a46201db813d
#
_entry.id   42a3ce1c76a8433403b3a46201db813d
#
_cell.length_a   1.000
_cell.length_b   1.000
_cell.length_c   1.000
_cell.angle_alpha   90.00
_cell.angle_beta   90.00
_cell.angle_gamma   90.00
#
_symmetry.space_group_name_H-M   'P 1'
#
loop_
_entity.id
_entity.type
_entity.pdbx_description
1 polymer ?
#
loop_
_entity_poly.entity_id
_entity_poly.type
_entity_poly.pdbx_seq_one_letter_code
_entity_poly.pdbx_strand_id
1 'polypeptide(L)'
;GVVTGFAPCLIDKKRPTVASFLKYNGYHTAIVGKWHLNFRYLDPKSGEEYSRNKHKSPPVGAKIPDGPIHRGFHYFHGVHHARNMEAGIINDQVSKHEDPLNMLPRLTRESSKYIESRKNKKKPFFLYVPLGSPHTPILPTKEWQGKSGLGSYGDFVMQTDHVIGEIRKALKATGQDKNTLIIFTSDNGCSKAANIPDLAKQGHKVSANLRGSKADLWDGGHRSPFIVKWPGRVKAGSQSDQLICLTDLFSTVGEIIGVKVPSGSCEDSVSFLPALSGEKIKSTRKGLIHHSISGHFAYRMGKWKLLLAKASGGWTSPKENQVKAGAPNAQLYNCLLYTS
;
A
#
# COMPACT_ATOMS: atom_id res chain seq x y z
N GLY A 1 3.24 -17.88 3.87
CA GLY A 1 3.17 -17.00 5.05
C GLY A 1 3.63 -15.58 4.73
N VAL A 2 3.41 -14.67 5.66
CA VAL A 2 3.88 -13.30 5.54
C VAL A 2 5.34 -13.22 5.99
N VAL A 3 6.21 -12.68 5.16
CA VAL A 3 7.61 -12.41 5.53
C VAL A 3 7.72 -11.08 6.26
N THR A 4 8.72 -10.95 7.14
CA THR A 4 8.99 -9.69 7.84
C THR A 4 9.56 -8.64 6.89
N GLY A 5 9.44 -7.35 7.22
CA GLY A 5 9.99 -6.25 6.42
C GLY A 5 11.52 -6.24 6.29
N PHE A 6 12.22 -7.11 7.02
CA PHE A 6 13.66 -7.32 6.94
C PHE A 6 14.03 -8.69 6.34
N ALA A 7 13.05 -9.45 5.86
CA ALA A 7 13.32 -10.66 5.08
C ALA A 7 13.89 -10.28 3.70
N PRO A 8 14.69 -11.15 3.07
CA PRO A 8 15.17 -10.91 1.71
C PRO A 8 14.07 -10.53 0.75
N CYS A 9 14.36 -9.63 -0.19
CA CYS A 9 13.41 -9.23 -1.22
C CYS A 9 13.02 -10.44 -2.08
N LEU A 10 11.73 -10.81 -2.05
CA LEU A 10 11.21 -11.94 -2.81
C LEU A 10 10.97 -11.64 -4.30
N ILE A 11 11.06 -10.36 -4.70
CA ILE A 11 10.93 -10.01 -6.11
C ILE A 11 12.23 -10.37 -6.82
N ASP A 12 12.22 -11.45 -7.60
CA ASP A 12 13.34 -11.80 -8.46
C ASP A 12 13.71 -10.63 -9.38
N LYS A 13 15.00 -10.47 -9.67
CA LYS A 13 15.50 -9.39 -10.54
C LYS A 13 14.91 -9.45 -11.94
N LYS A 14 14.60 -10.65 -12.43
CA LYS A 14 14.00 -10.89 -13.75
C LYS A 14 12.48 -10.79 -13.74
N ARG A 15 11.84 -10.81 -12.56
CA ARG A 15 10.38 -10.73 -12.45
C ARG A 15 9.88 -9.34 -12.85
N PRO A 16 9.02 -9.23 -13.88
CA PRO A 16 8.42 -7.95 -14.21
C PRO A 16 7.60 -7.40 -13.04
N THR A 17 7.76 -6.11 -12.80
CA THR A 17 6.91 -5.32 -11.90
C THR A 17 6.06 -4.35 -12.73
N VAL A 18 4.99 -3.80 -12.15
CA VAL A 18 4.22 -2.72 -12.81
C VAL A 18 5.15 -1.57 -13.22
N ALA A 19 6.12 -1.22 -12.37
CA ALA A 19 7.07 -0.16 -12.67
C ALA A 19 8.00 -0.52 -13.84
N SER A 20 8.59 -1.74 -13.86
CA SER A 20 9.46 -2.15 -14.96
C SER A 20 8.70 -2.30 -16.28
N PHE A 21 7.47 -2.79 -16.23
CA PHE A 21 6.58 -2.91 -17.38
C PHE A 21 6.25 -1.53 -17.97
N LEU A 22 5.85 -0.57 -17.13
CA LEU A 22 5.60 0.80 -17.57
C LEU A 22 6.86 1.51 -18.06
N LYS A 23 8.00 1.29 -17.40
CA LYS A 23 9.31 1.81 -17.85
C LYS A 23 9.65 1.35 -19.25
N TYR A 24 9.46 0.04 -19.52
CA TYR A 24 9.69 -0.53 -20.85
C TYR A 24 8.75 0.08 -21.90
N ASN A 25 7.54 0.42 -21.52
CA ASN A 25 6.52 1.02 -22.38
C ASN A 25 6.55 2.57 -22.37
N GLY A 26 7.69 3.17 -22.11
CA GLY A 26 7.92 4.59 -22.32
C GLY A 26 7.53 5.52 -21.16
N TYR A 27 7.05 5.01 -20.03
CA TYR A 27 6.76 5.82 -18.86
C TYR A 27 8.02 6.19 -18.08
N HIS A 28 8.01 7.38 -17.48
CA HIS A 28 8.96 7.70 -16.42
C HIS A 28 8.37 7.24 -15.09
N THR A 29 9.08 6.36 -14.38
CA THR A 29 8.58 5.69 -13.19
C THR A 29 9.26 6.19 -11.93
N ALA A 30 8.49 6.49 -10.90
CA ALA A 30 9.01 6.97 -9.62
C ALA A 30 8.30 6.32 -8.45
N ILE A 31 9.03 6.21 -7.35
CA ILE A 31 8.48 5.86 -6.04
C ILE A 31 8.91 6.92 -5.02
N VAL A 32 7.95 7.48 -4.31
CA VAL A 32 8.18 8.45 -3.23
C VAL A 32 7.51 7.90 -1.97
N GLY A 33 8.29 7.32 -1.07
CA GLY A 33 7.71 6.67 0.12
C GLY A 33 8.56 5.55 0.71
N LYS A 34 7.87 4.64 1.40
CA LYS A 34 8.45 3.48 2.07
C LYS A 34 8.58 2.30 1.08
N TRP A 35 9.77 1.72 0.96
CA TRP A 35 9.97 0.51 0.16
C TRP A 35 9.46 -0.76 0.84
N HIS A 36 9.77 -0.96 2.12
CA HIS A 36 9.40 -2.08 2.98
C HIS A 36 10.04 -3.45 2.63
N LEU A 37 10.48 -3.68 1.41
CA LEU A 37 11.19 -4.90 1.05
C LEU A 37 12.68 -4.76 1.36
N ASN A 38 13.35 -5.85 1.77
CA ASN A 38 14.75 -5.74 2.15
C ASN A 38 15.65 -5.46 0.94
N PHE A 39 16.75 -4.77 1.20
CA PHE A 39 17.87 -4.54 0.31
C PHE A 39 19.15 -4.40 1.14
N ARG A 40 20.29 -4.53 0.49
CA ARG A 40 21.60 -4.41 1.12
C ARG A 40 22.03 -2.96 1.18
N TYR A 41 22.85 -2.66 2.17
CA TYR A 41 23.59 -1.41 2.22
C TYR A 41 25.08 -1.73 2.14
N LEU A 42 25.80 -1.04 1.27
CA LEU A 42 27.24 -1.13 1.17
C LEU A 42 27.86 0.05 1.90
N ASP A 43 28.84 -0.24 2.74
CA ASP A 43 29.58 0.79 3.48
C ASP A 43 30.30 1.73 2.50
N PRO A 44 30.17 3.05 2.66
CA PRO A 44 30.73 4.01 1.70
C PRO A 44 32.25 4.06 1.68
N LYS A 45 32.94 3.52 2.70
CA LYS A 45 34.40 3.50 2.80
C LYS A 45 35.00 2.19 2.32
N SER A 46 34.46 1.06 2.79
CA SER A 46 34.97 -0.27 2.45
C SER A 46 34.34 -0.88 1.22
N GLY A 47 33.12 -0.48 0.85
CA GLY A 47 32.32 -1.12 -0.19
C GLY A 47 31.69 -2.45 0.21
N GLU A 48 31.98 -2.94 1.41
CA GLU A 48 31.44 -4.18 1.94
C GLU A 48 30.00 -4.01 2.44
N GLU A 49 29.28 -5.13 2.60
CA GLU A 49 27.93 -5.09 3.13
C GLU A 49 27.93 -4.58 4.57
N TYR A 50 27.22 -3.49 4.80
CA TYR A 50 27.06 -2.91 6.13
C TYR A 50 26.31 -3.87 7.05
N SER A 51 27.02 -4.39 8.05
CA SER A 51 26.45 -5.28 9.04
C SER A 51 25.41 -4.56 9.89
N ARG A 52 24.14 -4.89 9.68
CA ARG A 52 23.03 -4.32 10.44
C ARG A 52 23.03 -4.83 11.87
N ASN A 53 23.44 -4.01 12.81
CA ASN A 53 22.80 -4.07 14.09
C ASN A 53 21.36 -3.52 13.91
N LYS A 54 20.32 -4.29 14.22
CA LYS A 54 18.89 -4.02 13.93
C LYS A 54 18.39 -2.62 14.34
N HIS A 55 19.16 -1.88 15.10
CA HIS A 55 18.82 -0.58 15.66
C HIS A 55 19.72 0.58 15.19
N LYS A 56 20.69 0.33 14.32
CA LYS A 56 21.53 1.40 13.77
C LYS A 56 21.12 1.71 12.34
N SER A 57 20.90 2.98 12.07
CA SER A 57 20.69 3.47 10.70
C SER A 57 21.96 3.31 9.89
N PRO A 58 21.86 2.93 8.60
CA PRO A 58 23.01 2.87 7.71
C PRO A 58 23.63 4.27 7.59
N PRO A 59 24.98 4.37 7.43
CA PRO A 59 25.65 5.66 7.32
C PRO A 59 25.20 6.43 6.08
N VAL A 60 25.25 7.76 6.15
CA VAL A 60 25.09 8.63 4.98
C VAL A 60 26.15 8.26 3.94
N GLY A 61 25.76 8.19 2.68
CA GLY A 61 26.62 7.73 1.60
C GLY A 61 26.53 6.23 1.31
N ALA A 62 25.94 5.43 2.21
CA ALA A 62 25.79 3.98 1.98
C ALA A 62 25.02 3.72 0.67
N LYS A 63 25.59 2.83 -0.17
CA LYS A 63 25.01 2.45 -1.46
C LYS A 63 24.01 1.30 -1.31
N ILE A 64 23.01 1.28 -2.19
CA ILE A 64 21.92 0.30 -2.21
C ILE A 64 21.88 -0.39 -3.59
N PRO A 65 22.55 -1.54 -3.76
CA PRO A 65 22.74 -2.17 -5.08
C PRO A 65 21.50 -2.92 -5.60
N ASP A 66 20.45 -3.08 -4.79
CA ASP A 66 19.30 -3.94 -5.09
C ASP A 66 17.95 -3.34 -4.67
N GLY A 67 17.89 -2.03 -4.49
CA GLY A 67 16.70 -1.28 -4.09
C GLY A 67 15.70 -1.00 -5.23
N PRO A 68 14.78 -0.03 -5.03
CA PRO A 68 13.68 0.26 -5.96
C PRO A 68 14.11 0.57 -7.38
N ILE A 69 15.21 1.31 -7.60
CA ILE A 69 15.65 1.64 -8.97
C ILE A 69 16.09 0.41 -9.75
N HIS A 70 16.45 -0.68 -9.08
CA HIS A 70 16.75 -1.98 -9.66
C HIS A 70 15.51 -2.88 -9.84
N ARG A 71 14.32 -2.34 -9.55
CA ARG A 71 13.02 -3.01 -9.70
C ARG A 71 12.05 -2.24 -10.61
N GLY A 72 12.61 -1.41 -11.50
CA GLY A 72 11.85 -0.74 -12.55
C GLY A 72 11.55 0.74 -12.32
N PHE A 73 11.97 1.32 -11.22
CA PHE A 73 11.84 2.76 -11.01
C PHE A 73 13.05 3.53 -11.56
N HIS A 74 12.80 4.70 -12.16
CA HIS A 74 13.84 5.65 -12.54
C HIS A 74 14.27 6.54 -11.39
N TYR A 75 13.37 6.76 -10.45
CA TYR A 75 13.56 7.65 -9.30
C TYR A 75 13.00 7.03 -8.04
N PHE A 76 13.76 7.11 -6.97
CA PHE A 76 13.33 6.76 -5.62
C PHE A 76 13.69 7.90 -4.65
N HIS A 77 12.71 8.34 -3.88
CA HIS A 77 12.91 9.21 -2.73
C HIS A 77 12.10 8.68 -1.56
N GLY A 78 12.76 8.23 -0.50
CA GLY A 78 11.99 7.64 0.58
C GLY A 78 12.81 7.06 1.71
N VAL A 79 12.24 6.01 2.30
CA VAL A 79 12.82 5.28 3.43
C VAL A 79 12.69 3.78 3.19
N HIS A 80 13.54 3.02 3.86
CA HIS A 80 13.50 1.56 3.75
C HIS A 80 12.25 0.97 4.41
N HIS A 81 12.03 1.28 5.69
CA HIS A 81 11.01 0.68 6.52
C HIS A 81 10.48 1.69 7.53
N ALA A 82 9.26 1.48 8.05
CA ALA A 82 8.69 2.35 9.09
C ALA A 82 9.51 2.42 10.39
N ARG A 83 10.41 1.47 10.62
CA ARG A 83 11.34 1.47 11.76
C ARG A 83 12.71 2.10 11.47
N ASN A 84 12.95 2.53 10.23
CA ASN A 84 14.19 3.17 9.77
C ASN A 84 13.85 4.42 8.96
N MET A 85 12.95 5.25 9.50
CA MET A 85 12.49 6.45 8.80
C MET A 85 13.48 7.62 8.87
N GLU A 86 14.44 7.56 9.81
CA GLU A 86 15.52 8.53 9.93
C GLU A 86 16.48 8.51 8.74
N ALA A 87 16.71 7.34 8.14
CA ALA A 87 17.59 7.23 6.98
C ALA A 87 16.84 7.56 5.69
N GLY A 88 16.99 8.79 5.23
CA GLY A 88 16.46 9.26 3.95
C GLY A 88 17.29 8.73 2.79
N ILE A 89 16.63 8.14 1.79
CA ILE A 89 17.25 7.52 0.62
C ILE A 89 16.84 8.28 -0.64
N ILE A 90 17.81 8.55 -1.50
CA ILE A 90 17.58 9.06 -2.86
C ILE A 90 18.21 8.06 -3.83
N ASN A 91 17.40 7.50 -4.71
CA ASN A 91 17.78 6.47 -5.68
C ASN A 91 18.44 5.24 -5.03
N ASP A 92 19.74 5.14 -5.11
CA ASP A 92 20.55 4.02 -4.63
C ASP A 92 21.47 4.39 -3.46
N GLN A 93 21.18 5.49 -2.77
CA GLN A 93 22.08 5.98 -1.72
C GLN A 93 21.33 6.57 -0.53
N VAL A 94 21.85 6.34 0.67
CA VAL A 94 21.44 7.06 1.88
C VAL A 94 21.94 8.50 1.77
N SER A 95 21.01 9.44 1.67
CA SER A 95 21.32 10.86 1.42
C SER A 95 21.54 11.66 2.69
N LYS A 96 20.77 11.35 3.74
CA LYS A 96 20.83 12.05 5.02
C LYS A 96 20.08 11.31 6.12
N HIS A 97 20.35 11.69 7.36
CA HIS A 97 19.49 11.33 8.49
C HIS A 97 18.59 12.51 8.86
N GLU A 98 17.34 12.23 9.19
CA GLU A 98 16.35 13.20 9.62
C GLU A 98 15.49 12.66 10.75
N ASP A 99 14.88 13.56 11.52
CA ASP A 99 13.85 13.20 12.48
C ASP A 99 12.68 12.50 11.73
N PRO A 100 12.26 11.30 12.16
CA PRO A 100 11.09 10.59 11.61
C PRO A 100 9.81 11.43 11.56
N LEU A 101 9.65 12.42 12.42
CA LEU A 101 8.54 13.37 12.41
C LEU A 101 8.44 14.13 11.07
N ASN A 102 9.58 14.37 10.42
CA ASN A 102 9.66 15.08 9.14
C ASN A 102 9.39 14.18 7.93
N MET A 103 9.22 12.86 8.13
CA MET A 103 9.04 11.90 7.02
C MET A 103 7.85 12.27 6.14
N LEU A 104 6.67 12.43 6.73
CA LEU A 104 5.45 12.67 5.96
C LEU A 104 5.45 14.04 5.25
N PRO A 105 5.82 15.17 5.89
CA PRO A 105 6.02 16.45 5.21
C PRO A 105 7.04 16.39 4.06
N ARG A 106 8.14 15.64 4.24
CA ARG A 106 9.14 15.45 3.19
C ARG A 106 8.56 14.69 2.00
N LEU A 107 7.91 13.55 2.21
CA LEU A 107 7.32 12.76 1.13
C LEU A 107 6.23 13.55 0.38
N THR A 108 5.46 14.38 1.09
CA THR A 108 4.48 15.29 0.48
C THR A 108 5.16 16.25 -0.49
N ARG A 109 6.18 16.97 0.00
CA ARG A 109 6.93 17.92 -0.80
C ARG A 109 7.61 17.28 -2.01
N GLU A 110 8.24 16.13 -1.82
CA GLU A 110 8.96 15.45 -2.91
C GLU A 110 8.01 14.83 -3.94
N SER A 111 6.81 14.39 -3.54
CA SER A 111 5.76 13.98 -4.48
C SER A 111 5.30 15.14 -5.34
N SER A 112 5.06 16.31 -4.75
CA SER A 112 4.68 17.53 -5.49
C SER A 112 5.79 17.98 -6.44
N LYS A 113 7.03 18.05 -5.99
CA LYS A 113 8.20 18.38 -6.83
C LYS A 113 8.37 17.41 -7.99
N TYR A 114 8.16 16.12 -7.76
CA TYR A 114 8.21 15.14 -8.84
C TYR A 114 7.15 15.44 -9.90
N ILE A 115 5.90 15.67 -9.51
CA ILE A 115 4.80 16.04 -10.42
C ILE A 115 5.16 17.30 -11.22
N GLU A 116 5.66 18.34 -10.55
CA GLU A 116 6.11 19.58 -11.17
C GLU A 116 7.21 19.34 -12.20
N SER A 117 8.18 18.48 -11.88
CA SER A 117 9.26 18.10 -12.77
C SER A 117 8.79 17.38 -14.05
N ARG A 118 7.56 16.84 -14.03
CA ARG A 118 6.95 16.16 -15.19
C ARG A 118 6.09 17.10 -16.05
N LYS A 119 5.87 18.34 -15.63
CA LYS A 119 5.18 19.34 -16.43
C LYS A 119 5.87 19.49 -17.79
N ASN A 120 5.08 19.48 -18.86
CA ASN A 120 5.56 19.63 -20.25
C ASN A 120 6.54 18.54 -20.74
N LYS A 121 6.66 17.41 -20.03
CA LYS A 121 7.45 16.28 -20.52
C LYS A 121 6.62 15.40 -21.46
N LYS A 122 7.20 14.99 -22.58
CA LYS A 122 6.54 14.12 -23.58
C LYS A 122 6.19 12.73 -23.03
N LYS A 123 7.07 12.17 -22.17
CA LYS A 123 6.86 10.85 -21.57
C LYS A 123 5.83 10.93 -20.45
N PRO A 124 4.79 10.08 -20.45
CA PRO A 124 3.89 9.95 -19.30
C PRO A 124 4.66 9.45 -18.07
N PHE A 125 4.06 9.58 -16.90
CA PHE A 125 4.71 9.11 -15.68
C PHE A 125 3.84 8.12 -14.90
N PHE A 126 4.50 7.29 -14.13
CA PHE A 126 3.94 6.48 -13.06
C PHE A 126 4.58 6.91 -11.75
N LEU A 127 3.79 7.39 -10.82
CA LEU A 127 4.22 7.76 -9.47
C LEU A 127 3.54 6.85 -8.45
N TYR A 128 4.32 6.03 -7.74
CA TYR A 128 3.88 5.23 -6.61
C TYR A 128 4.25 5.95 -5.31
N VAL A 129 3.25 6.20 -4.45
CA VAL A 129 3.44 6.95 -3.19
C VAL A 129 3.07 6.06 -2.00
N PRO A 130 3.90 5.08 -1.63
CA PRO A 130 3.66 4.21 -0.49
C PRO A 130 4.04 4.93 0.81
N LEU A 131 3.07 5.59 1.43
CA LEU A 131 3.29 6.33 2.67
C LEU A 131 3.60 5.39 3.84
N GLY A 132 4.45 5.83 4.77
CA GLY A 132 4.67 5.17 6.04
C GLY A 132 3.50 5.36 7.02
N SER A 133 2.68 6.37 6.82
CA SER A 133 1.50 6.70 7.64
C SER A 133 0.25 5.95 7.16
N PRO A 134 -0.71 5.69 8.05
CA PRO A 134 -0.71 5.96 9.49
C PRO A 134 -0.13 4.83 10.34
N HIS A 135 0.83 4.04 9.81
CA HIS A 135 1.53 2.98 10.53
C HIS A 135 2.40 3.56 11.67
N THR A 136 2.73 2.73 12.65
CA THR A 136 3.69 3.07 13.72
C THR A 136 5.11 3.29 13.19
N PRO A 137 5.87 4.23 13.81
CA PRO A 137 5.47 5.13 14.89
C PRO A 137 4.44 6.16 14.42
N ILE A 138 3.44 6.43 15.28
CA ILE A 138 2.37 7.38 14.99
C ILE A 138 2.89 8.78 15.34
N LEU A 139 3.22 9.57 14.34
CA LEU A 139 3.97 10.82 14.49
C LEU A 139 3.28 11.98 13.74
N PRO A 140 2.08 12.42 14.17
CA PRO A 140 1.49 13.64 13.62
C PRO A 140 2.37 14.85 14.00
N THR A 141 2.64 15.73 13.03
CA THR A 141 3.36 16.97 13.31
C THR A 141 2.54 17.89 14.20
N LYS A 142 3.20 18.86 14.88
CA LYS A 142 2.52 19.82 15.77
C LYS A 142 1.28 20.46 15.14
N GLU A 143 1.35 20.75 13.86
CA GLU A 143 0.26 21.32 13.10
C GLU A 143 -1.01 20.46 13.11
N TRP A 144 -0.86 19.14 13.19
CA TRP A 144 -1.98 18.18 13.13
C TRP A 144 -2.45 17.70 14.50
N GLN A 145 -1.62 17.87 15.54
CA GLN A 145 -1.94 17.39 16.89
C GLN A 145 -3.22 18.05 17.42
N GLY A 146 -4.15 17.23 17.91
CA GLY A 146 -5.44 17.64 18.46
C GLY A 146 -6.54 17.93 17.44
N LYS A 147 -6.25 17.95 16.12
CA LYS A 147 -7.24 18.33 15.09
C LYS A 147 -8.36 17.32 14.90
N SER A 148 -8.09 16.04 15.11
CA SER A 148 -9.11 14.99 14.88
C SER A 148 -10.10 14.84 16.04
N GLY A 149 -9.72 15.24 17.24
CA GLY A 149 -10.43 14.89 18.47
C GLY A 149 -10.34 13.40 18.85
N LEU A 150 -9.61 12.59 18.10
CA LEU A 150 -9.47 11.14 18.25
C LEU A 150 -8.05 10.72 18.65
N GLY A 151 -7.24 11.66 19.16
CA GLY A 151 -5.85 11.44 19.55
C GLY A 151 -4.90 11.27 18.36
N SER A 152 -3.64 10.95 18.68
CA SER A 152 -2.54 10.97 17.70
C SER A 152 -2.78 10.13 16.44
N TYR A 153 -3.52 9.01 16.55
CA TYR A 153 -3.82 8.20 15.37
C TYR A 153 -4.77 8.92 14.41
N GLY A 154 -5.86 9.49 14.93
CA GLY A 154 -6.80 10.28 14.13
C GLY A 154 -6.12 11.48 13.46
N ASP A 155 -5.28 12.19 14.21
CA ASP A 155 -4.49 13.32 13.71
C ASP A 155 -3.55 12.89 12.58
N PHE A 156 -2.92 11.72 12.72
CA PHE A 156 -2.01 11.18 11.71
C PHE A 156 -2.75 10.69 10.45
N VAL A 157 -3.98 10.18 10.60
CA VAL A 157 -4.86 9.88 9.47
C VAL A 157 -5.25 11.15 8.71
N MET A 158 -5.62 12.24 9.42
CA MET A 158 -5.91 13.53 8.79
C MET A 158 -4.70 14.09 8.05
N GLN A 159 -3.51 14.00 8.64
CA GLN A 159 -2.27 14.40 7.99
C GLN A 159 -1.96 13.52 6.76
N THR A 160 -2.29 12.24 6.80
CA THR A 160 -2.16 11.33 5.65
C THR A 160 -3.09 11.74 4.51
N ASP A 161 -4.35 12.08 4.81
CA ASP A 161 -5.31 12.59 3.81
C ASP A 161 -4.83 13.91 3.18
N HIS A 162 -4.24 14.79 3.98
CA HIS A 162 -3.64 16.04 3.49
C HIS A 162 -2.59 15.79 2.41
N VAL A 163 -1.78 14.72 2.51
CA VAL A 163 -0.78 14.38 1.48
C VAL A 163 -1.46 14.17 0.12
N ILE A 164 -2.58 13.48 0.11
CA ILE A 164 -3.36 13.24 -1.12
C ILE A 164 -3.91 14.57 -1.66
N GLY A 165 -4.33 15.46 -0.77
CA GLY A 165 -4.75 16.82 -1.10
C GLY A 165 -3.65 17.60 -1.82
N GLU A 166 -2.42 17.58 -1.30
CA GLU A 166 -1.26 18.28 -1.88
C GLU A 166 -0.85 17.69 -3.25
N ILE A 167 -0.85 16.36 -3.39
CA ILE A 167 -0.62 15.69 -4.68
C ILE A 167 -1.65 16.16 -5.73
N ARG A 168 -2.93 16.22 -5.36
CA ARG A 168 -3.99 16.70 -6.26
C ARG A 168 -3.83 18.18 -6.61
N LYS A 169 -3.40 19.03 -5.67
CA LYS A 169 -3.08 20.45 -5.92
C LYS A 169 -1.92 20.58 -6.91
N ALA A 170 -0.85 19.81 -6.75
CA ALA A 170 0.30 19.81 -7.66
C ALA A 170 -0.11 19.39 -9.09
N LEU A 171 -0.92 18.33 -9.23
CA LEU A 171 -1.44 17.91 -10.53
C LEU A 171 -2.29 19.01 -11.19
N LYS A 172 -3.16 19.68 -10.43
CA LYS A 172 -3.99 20.78 -10.92
C LYS A 172 -3.15 22.00 -11.34
N ALA A 173 -2.18 22.40 -10.51
CA ALA A 173 -1.30 23.54 -10.77
C ALA A 173 -0.42 23.33 -12.00
N THR A 174 -0.11 22.08 -12.34
CA THR A 174 0.67 21.73 -13.54
C THR A 174 -0.19 21.40 -14.75
N GLY A 175 -1.53 21.41 -14.64
CA GLY A 175 -2.45 21.08 -15.73
C GLY A 175 -2.53 19.59 -16.07
N GLN A 176 -1.98 18.71 -15.24
CA GLN A 176 -1.90 17.27 -15.49
C GLN A 176 -3.10 16.50 -14.92
N ASP A 177 -3.93 17.14 -14.09
CA ASP A 177 -5.05 16.51 -13.37
C ASP A 177 -6.13 15.94 -14.30
N LYS A 178 -6.33 16.52 -15.48
CA LYS A 178 -7.33 16.07 -16.46
C LYS A 178 -6.97 14.74 -17.14
N ASN A 179 -5.67 14.41 -17.23
CA ASN A 179 -5.18 13.19 -17.87
C ASN A 179 -4.35 12.33 -16.90
N THR A 180 -4.74 12.30 -15.64
CA THR A 180 -4.10 11.47 -14.62
C THR A 180 -5.11 10.55 -13.97
N LEU A 181 -4.84 9.24 -14.02
CA LEU A 181 -5.51 8.23 -13.18
C LEU A 181 -4.89 8.28 -11.79
N ILE A 182 -5.69 8.58 -10.77
CA ILE A 182 -5.29 8.52 -9.36
C ILE A 182 -6.00 7.33 -8.73
N ILE A 183 -5.24 6.44 -8.09
CA ILE A 183 -5.76 5.34 -7.28
C ILE A 183 -5.29 5.57 -5.84
N PHE A 184 -6.24 5.63 -4.91
CA PHE A 184 -5.98 5.66 -3.48
C PHE A 184 -6.44 4.35 -2.86
N THR A 185 -5.56 3.73 -2.07
CA THR A 185 -5.87 2.50 -1.35
C THR A 185 -4.96 2.32 -0.14
N SER A 186 -5.15 1.23 0.61
CA SER A 186 -4.27 0.79 1.68
C SER A 186 -3.92 -0.69 1.48
N ASP A 187 -2.76 -1.09 1.99
CA ASP A 187 -2.24 -2.47 1.92
C ASP A 187 -3.00 -3.44 2.82
N ASN A 188 -3.59 -2.96 3.91
CA ASN A 188 -4.38 -3.73 4.88
C ASN A 188 -5.27 -2.84 5.74
N GLY A 189 -6.12 -3.47 6.55
CA GLY A 189 -6.95 -2.79 7.53
C GLY A 189 -6.18 -2.14 8.68
N CYS A 190 -6.90 -1.44 9.55
CA CYS A 190 -6.33 -0.71 10.68
C CYS A 190 -5.52 -1.62 11.62
N SER A 191 -4.38 -1.12 12.08
CA SER A 191 -3.51 -1.83 13.03
C SER A 191 -3.99 -1.64 14.47
N LYS A 192 -3.75 -2.64 15.33
CA LYS A 192 -3.95 -2.53 16.80
C LYS A 192 -3.22 -1.34 17.44
N ALA A 193 -2.11 -0.90 16.84
CA ALA A 193 -1.35 0.24 17.32
C ALA A 193 -2.12 1.57 17.26
N ALA A 194 -3.25 1.61 16.56
CA ALA A 194 -4.20 2.71 16.56
C ALA A 194 -4.99 2.85 17.87
N ASN A 195 -4.84 1.90 18.80
CA ASN A 195 -5.66 1.81 20.02
C ASN A 195 -7.17 1.70 19.72
N ILE A 196 -7.52 0.71 18.89
CA ILE A 196 -8.87 0.48 18.37
C ILE A 196 -9.95 0.50 19.48
N PRO A 197 -9.74 -0.13 20.67
CA PRO A 197 -10.74 -0.09 21.73
C PRO A 197 -11.06 1.32 22.23
N ASP A 198 -10.08 2.19 22.36
CA ASP A 198 -10.31 3.55 22.85
C ASP A 198 -10.96 4.44 21.76
N LEU A 199 -10.63 4.24 20.51
CA LEU A 199 -11.34 4.86 19.39
C LEU A 199 -12.81 4.44 19.35
N ALA A 200 -13.09 3.16 19.59
CA ALA A 200 -14.46 2.63 19.65
C ALA A 200 -15.27 3.23 20.81
N LYS A 201 -14.66 3.42 22.01
CA LYS A 201 -15.31 4.12 23.15
C LYS A 201 -15.69 5.56 22.79
N GLN A 202 -14.94 6.20 21.92
CA GLN A 202 -15.21 7.55 21.40
C GLN A 202 -16.20 7.54 20.21
N GLY A 203 -16.82 6.39 19.89
CA GLY A 203 -17.76 6.24 18.78
C GLY A 203 -17.11 6.06 17.40
N HIS A 204 -15.77 6.04 17.33
CA HIS A 204 -15.06 5.87 16.06
C HIS A 204 -14.79 4.41 15.73
N LYS A 205 -15.39 3.91 14.65
CA LYS A 205 -15.22 2.55 14.15
C LYS A 205 -14.20 2.53 13.00
N VAL A 206 -12.97 2.15 13.28
CA VAL A 206 -11.84 2.18 12.33
C VAL A 206 -12.03 1.34 11.06
N SER A 207 -12.91 0.35 11.10
CA SER A 207 -13.25 -0.52 9.96
C SER A 207 -14.76 -0.46 9.65
N ALA A 208 -15.44 0.63 10.00
CA ALA A 208 -16.89 0.74 9.96
C ALA A 208 -17.56 -0.46 10.65
N ASN A 209 -18.48 -1.18 9.99
CA ASN A 209 -19.14 -2.36 10.54
C ASN A 209 -18.38 -3.67 10.22
N LEU A 210 -17.21 -3.61 9.62
CA LEU A 210 -16.44 -4.80 9.27
C LEU A 210 -15.74 -5.37 10.51
N ARG A 211 -15.86 -6.69 10.70
CA ARG A 211 -15.21 -7.40 11.79
C ARG A 211 -13.71 -7.51 11.56
N GLY A 212 -12.92 -7.43 12.64
CA GLY A 212 -11.48 -7.63 12.61
C GLY A 212 -10.68 -6.39 12.23
N SER A 213 -9.39 -6.59 12.11
CA SER A 213 -8.40 -5.55 11.86
C SER A 213 -7.20 -6.13 11.11
N LYS A 214 -6.15 -5.35 10.88
CA LYS A 214 -4.88 -5.82 10.28
C LYS A 214 -4.48 -7.18 10.81
N ALA A 215 -4.02 -8.06 9.93
CA ALA A 215 -3.56 -9.42 10.17
C ALA A 215 -4.65 -10.51 10.23
N ASP A 216 -5.91 -10.15 10.36
CA ASP A 216 -7.02 -11.08 10.47
C ASP A 216 -7.52 -11.57 9.10
N LEU A 217 -8.22 -12.72 9.10
CA LEU A 217 -8.98 -13.18 7.92
C LEU A 217 -10.30 -12.42 7.72
N TRP A 218 -10.83 -11.81 8.77
CA TRP A 218 -12.08 -11.04 8.70
C TRP A 218 -11.94 -9.79 7.84
N ASP A 219 -13.05 -9.30 7.31
CA ASP A 219 -13.06 -8.23 6.29
C ASP A 219 -12.39 -6.93 6.75
N GLY A 220 -12.43 -6.59 8.04
CA GLY A 220 -11.70 -5.46 8.59
C GLY A 220 -10.17 -5.54 8.41
N GLY A 221 -9.63 -6.74 8.13
CA GLY A 221 -8.21 -6.93 7.82
C GLY A 221 -7.84 -6.72 6.36
N HIS A 222 -8.81 -6.92 5.45
CA HIS A 222 -8.55 -7.00 4.00
C HIS A 222 -9.36 -6.04 3.15
N ARG A 223 -10.56 -5.65 3.57
CA ARG A 223 -11.43 -4.76 2.81
C ARG A 223 -11.02 -3.31 3.04
N SER A 224 -9.91 -2.93 2.42
CA SER A 224 -9.37 -1.57 2.46
C SER A 224 -10.13 -0.63 1.52
N PRO A 225 -10.13 0.69 1.78
CA PRO A 225 -10.65 1.66 0.82
C PRO A 225 -9.97 1.50 -0.54
N PHE A 226 -10.74 1.65 -1.62
CA PHE A 226 -10.22 1.69 -2.98
C PHE A 226 -10.98 2.79 -3.73
N ILE A 227 -10.32 3.91 -3.97
CA ILE A 227 -10.92 5.11 -4.55
C ILE A 227 -10.18 5.47 -5.83
N VAL A 228 -10.92 5.70 -6.90
CA VAL A 228 -10.34 6.02 -8.20
C VAL A 228 -10.87 7.38 -8.68
N LYS A 229 -9.96 8.21 -9.17
CA LYS A 229 -10.27 9.42 -9.91
C LYS A 229 -9.61 9.37 -11.29
N TRP A 230 -10.42 9.44 -12.34
CA TRP A 230 -9.94 9.53 -13.72
C TRP A 230 -10.89 10.38 -14.55
N PRO A 231 -10.65 11.68 -14.67
CA PRO A 231 -11.53 12.59 -15.38
C PRO A 231 -11.77 12.13 -16.83
N GLY A 232 -13.03 12.17 -17.26
CA GLY A 232 -13.44 11.73 -18.60
C GLY A 232 -13.52 10.20 -18.80
N ARG A 233 -13.12 9.40 -17.81
CA ARG A 233 -13.16 7.92 -17.86
C ARG A 233 -13.98 7.31 -16.73
N VAL A 234 -13.87 7.83 -15.52
CA VAL A 234 -14.62 7.37 -14.34
C VAL A 234 -15.66 8.42 -13.97
N LYS A 235 -16.92 8.02 -13.92
CA LYS A 235 -18.02 8.89 -13.50
C LYS A 235 -17.87 9.27 -12.04
N ALA A 236 -17.91 10.56 -11.73
CA ALA A 236 -17.86 11.04 -10.35
C ALA A 236 -19.03 10.48 -9.52
N GLY A 237 -18.75 10.06 -8.29
CA GLY A 237 -19.74 9.48 -7.38
C GLY A 237 -20.21 8.07 -7.73
N SER A 238 -19.65 7.44 -8.80
CA SER A 238 -19.97 6.04 -9.12
C SER A 238 -19.37 5.08 -8.08
N GLN A 239 -20.05 3.95 -7.92
CA GLN A 239 -19.62 2.85 -7.04
C GLN A 239 -19.66 1.54 -7.80
N SER A 240 -18.86 0.57 -7.38
CA SER A 240 -18.83 -0.78 -7.93
C SER A 240 -18.64 -1.82 -6.82
N ASP A 241 -19.46 -2.87 -6.84
CA ASP A 241 -19.36 -4.01 -5.92
C ASP A 241 -18.53 -5.15 -6.48
N GLN A 242 -17.87 -4.95 -7.61
CA GLN A 242 -17.08 -5.99 -8.24
C GLN A 242 -15.85 -6.35 -7.41
N LEU A 243 -15.58 -7.64 -7.31
CA LEU A 243 -14.53 -8.17 -6.48
C LEU A 243 -13.17 -7.99 -7.16
N ILE A 244 -12.32 -7.16 -6.55
CA ILE A 244 -10.98 -6.85 -7.01
C ILE A 244 -9.94 -7.06 -5.90
N CYS A 245 -8.68 -7.16 -6.27
CA CYS A 245 -7.55 -7.12 -5.34
C CYS A 245 -6.38 -6.31 -5.91
N LEU A 246 -5.41 -5.97 -5.07
CA LEU A 246 -4.29 -5.10 -5.49
C LEU A 246 -3.40 -5.73 -6.55
N THR A 247 -3.35 -7.06 -6.64
CA THR A 247 -2.64 -7.77 -7.71
C THR A 247 -3.25 -7.50 -9.09
N ASP A 248 -4.51 -7.09 -9.16
CA ASP A 248 -5.23 -6.79 -10.41
C ASP A 248 -4.72 -5.52 -11.10
N LEU A 249 -3.94 -4.71 -10.40
CA LEU A 249 -3.35 -3.48 -10.96
C LEU A 249 -2.48 -3.77 -12.18
N PHE A 250 -1.73 -4.87 -12.20
CA PHE A 250 -0.82 -5.15 -13.30
C PHE A 250 -1.58 -5.39 -14.62
N SER A 251 -2.56 -6.29 -14.64
CA SER A 251 -3.39 -6.53 -15.83
C SER A 251 -4.20 -5.29 -16.22
N THR A 252 -4.68 -4.52 -15.23
CA THR A 252 -5.40 -3.27 -15.48
C THR A 252 -4.50 -2.24 -16.19
N VAL A 253 -3.25 -2.09 -15.74
CA VAL A 253 -2.27 -1.21 -16.38
C VAL A 253 -1.97 -1.68 -17.80
N GLY A 254 -1.79 -2.97 -18.02
CA GLY A 254 -1.60 -3.54 -19.35
C GLY A 254 -2.74 -3.17 -20.30
N GLU A 255 -3.98 -3.33 -19.86
CA GLU A 255 -5.17 -3.01 -20.65
C GLU A 255 -5.29 -1.49 -20.89
N ILE A 256 -4.99 -0.64 -19.89
CA ILE A 256 -5.01 0.82 -20.03
C ILE A 256 -4.06 1.30 -21.13
N ILE A 257 -2.86 0.73 -21.21
CA ILE A 257 -1.86 1.14 -22.20
C ILE A 257 -1.93 0.35 -23.51
N GLY A 258 -2.88 -0.60 -23.62
CA GLY A 258 -3.07 -1.43 -24.81
C GLY A 258 -1.94 -2.42 -25.07
N VAL A 259 -1.20 -2.84 -24.03
CA VAL A 259 -0.06 -3.75 -24.15
C VAL A 259 -0.30 -5.01 -23.35
N LYS A 260 -0.15 -6.17 -24.01
CA LYS A 260 -0.26 -7.47 -23.35
C LYS A 260 0.83 -7.61 -22.28
N VAL A 261 0.42 -7.97 -21.07
CA VAL A 261 1.36 -8.24 -19.98
C VAL A 261 2.20 -9.49 -20.27
N PRO A 262 3.49 -9.51 -19.87
CA PRO A 262 4.35 -10.67 -20.10
C PRO A 262 3.78 -11.94 -19.47
N SER A 263 3.90 -13.07 -20.17
CA SER A 263 3.51 -14.38 -19.63
C SER A 263 4.31 -14.68 -18.35
N GLY A 264 3.66 -15.29 -17.36
CA GLY A 264 4.27 -15.67 -16.09
C GLY A 264 4.64 -14.47 -15.18
N SER A 265 4.00 -13.31 -15.37
CA SER A 265 4.30 -12.12 -14.56
C SER A 265 3.19 -11.67 -13.61
N CYS A 266 1.95 -12.07 -13.88
CA CYS A 266 0.77 -11.62 -13.12
C CYS A 266 -0.34 -12.67 -13.14
N GLU A 267 -0.02 -13.89 -12.73
CA GLU A 267 -0.80 -15.11 -12.87
C GLU A 267 -2.22 -14.99 -12.30
N ASP A 268 -2.37 -14.31 -11.16
CA ASP A 268 -3.65 -14.12 -10.47
C ASP A 268 -4.32 -12.77 -10.78
N SER A 269 -3.72 -11.96 -11.64
CA SER A 269 -4.20 -10.62 -11.95
C SER A 269 -5.33 -10.62 -12.96
N VAL A 270 -6.41 -9.93 -12.65
CA VAL A 270 -7.56 -9.71 -13.52
C VAL A 270 -7.81 -8.22 -13.64
N SER A 271 -7.89 -7.70 -14.86
CA SER A 271 -8.12 -6.26 -15.04
C SER A 271 -9.46 -5.82 -14.47
N PHE A 272 -9.44 -4.75 -13.70
CA PHE A 272 -10.65 -4.05 -13.24
C PHE A 272 -10.99 -2.82 -14.10
N LEU A 273 -10.33 -2.62 -15.23
CA LEU A 273 -10.63 -1.49 -16.12
C LEU A 273 -12.11 -1.39 -16.50
N PRO A 274 -12.82 -2.51 -16.84
CA PRO A 274 -14.25 -2.44 -17.14
C PRO A 274 -15.09 -1.89 -15.98
N ALA A 275 -14.72 -2.20 -14.73
CA ALA A 275 -15.44 -1.68 -13.56
C ALA A 275 -15.31 -0.16 -13.42
N LEU A 276 -14.25 0.44 -13.94
CA LEU A 276 -14.04 1.89 -13.90
C LEU A 276 -15.01 2.64 -14.85
N SER A 277 -15.48 2.00 -15.91
CA SER A 277 -16.51 2.51 -16.82
C SER A 277 -17.94 2.09 -16.44
N GLY A 278 -18.09 1.34 -15.34
CA GLY A 278 -19.39 0.82 -14.90
C GLY A 278 -19.78 -0.50 -15.55
N GLU A 279 -18.87 -1.11 -16.32
CA GLU A 279 -19.08 -2.41 -16.96
C GLU A 279 -18.72 -3.57 -16.02
N LYS A 280 -19.22 -4.77 -16.31
CA LYS A 280 -18.84 -5.97 -15.57
C LYS A 280 -17.46 -6.45 -15.97
N ILE A 281 -16.65 -6.83 -14.99
CA ILE A 281 -15.38 -7.50 -15.21
C ILE A 281 -15.66 -8.88 -15.83
N LYS A 282 -15.15 -9.11 -17.03
CA LYS A 282 -15.19 -10.41 -17.70
C LYS A 282 -13.98 -11.21 -17.24
N SER A 283 -14.20 -12.19 -16.36
CA SER A 283 -13.12 -13.02 -15.82
C SER A 283 -13.57 -14.44 -15.59
N THR A 284 -12.64 -15.37 -15.78
CA THR A 284 -12.77 -16.78 -15.36
C THR A 284 -12.49 -16.97 -13.87
N ARG A 285 -11.91 -15.96 -13.20
CA ARG A 285 -11.67 -15.99 -11.76
C ARG A 285 -12.99 -15.99 -11.00
N LYS A 286 -13.30 -17.09 -10.32
CA LYS A 286 -14.54 -17.27 -9.56
C LYS A 286 -14.51 -16.54 -8.21
N GLY A 287 -13.33 -16.29 -7.66
CA GLY A 287 -13.18 -15.63 -6.37
C GLY A 287 -11.74 -15.24 -6.06
N LEU A 288 -11.51 -14.75 -4.85
CA LEU A 288 -10.20 -14.31 -4.35
C LEU A 288 -9.75 -15.16 -3.18
N ILE A 289 -8.49 -15.54 -3.18
CA ILE A 289 -7.81 -16.15 -2.04
C ILE A 289 -6.97 -15.09 -1.35
N HIS A 290 -7.05 -15.03 -0.04
CA HIS A 290 -6.17 -14.24 0.80
C HIS A 290 -5.84 -14.99 2.09
N HIS A 291 -4.86 -14.52 2.83
CA HIS A 291 -4.41 -15.18 4.05
C HIS A 291 -4.13 -14.19 5.18
N SER A 292 -4.19 -14.70 6.41
CA SER A 292 -3.82 -13.96 7.61
C SER A 292 -2.30 -13.92 7.82
N ILE A 293 -1.88 -13.15 8.81
CA ILE A 293 -0.48 -13.11 9.25
C ILE A 293 0.05 -14.49 9.67
N SER A 294 -0.80 -15.33 10.23
CA SER A 294 -0.45 -16.69 10.68
C SER A 294 -0.57 -17.76 9.59
N GLY A 295 -0.89 -17.37 8.35
CA GLY A 295 -0.93 -18.28 7.21
C GLY A 295 -2.24 -19.06 7.04
N HIS A 296 -3.30 -18.75 7.80
CA HIS A 296 -4.64 -19.28 7.53
C HIS A 296 -5.21 -18.64 6.26
N PHE A 297 -5.93 -19.44 5.46
CA PHE A 297 -6.49 -18.99 4.20
C PHE A 297 -7.98 -18.64 4.29
N ALA A 298 -8.40 -17.73 3.44
CA ALA A 298 -9.80 -17.47 3.18
C ALA A 298 -10.04 -17.38 1.67
N TYR A 299 -11.26 -17.78 1.26
CA TYR A 299 -11.74 -17.69 -0.11
C TYR A 299 -13.01 -16.83 -0.16
N ARG A 300 -13.00 -15.80 -0.98
CA ARG A 300 -14.14 -14.92 -1.23
C ARG A 300 -14.73 -15.18 -2.62
N MET A 301 -16.01 -15.51 -2.68
CA MET A 301 -16.73 -15.70 -3.94
C MET A 301 -18.11 -15.03 -3.85
N GLY A 302 -18.31 -14.00 -4.66
CA GLY A 302 -19.52 -13.19 -4.62
C GLY A 302 -19.84 -12.69 -3.21
N LYS A 303 -21.00 -13.02 -2.69
CA LYS A 303 -21.43 -12.69 -1.32
C LYS A 303 -20.88 -13.61 -0.23
N TRP A 304 -20.25 -14.72 -0.57
CA TRP A 304 -19.78 -15.70 0.38
C TRP A 304 -18.28 -15.56 0.67
N LYS A 305 -17.90 -15.77 1.91
CA LYS A 305 -16.51 -15.83 2.35
C LYS A 305 -16.31 -17.02 3.27
N LEU A 306 -15.49 -17.96 2.83
CA LEU A 306 -15.06 -19.12 3.61
C LEU A 306 -13.70 -18.80 4.25
N LEU A 307 -13.59 -18.96 5.57
CA LEU A 307 -12.34 -18.88 6.31
C LEU A 307 -11.95 -20.30 6.73
N LEU A 308 -10.74 -20.72 6.42
CA LEU A 308 -10.15 -21.97 6.91
C LEU A 308 -9.43 -21.72 8.24
N ALA A 309 -10.21 -21.30 9.23
CA ALA A 309 -9.76 -20.97 10.56
C ALA A 309 -10.95 -21.06 11.54
N LYS A 310 -10.66 -21.41 12.80
CA LYS A 310 -11.67 -21.46 13.89
C LYS A 310 -12.05 -20.06 14.39
N ALA A 311 -11.16 -19.09 14.24
CA ALA A 311 -11.28 -17.74 14.81
C ALA A 311 -10.82 -16.66 13.82
N SER A 312 -10.13 -15.62 14.30
CA SER A 312 -9.64 -14.52 13.45
C SER A 312 -8.58 -14.95 12.44
N GLY A 313 -7.88 -16.04 12.70
CA GLY A 313 -6.67 -16.44 11.99
C GLY A 313 -5.49 -15.47 12.20
N GLY A 314 -5.66 -14.43 13.01
CA GLY A 314 -4.70 -13.34 13.15
C GLY A 314 -4.55 -12.80 14.56
N TRP A 315 -4.63 -11.48 14.71
CA TRP A 315 -4.32 -10.80 15.97
C TRP A 315 -5.54 -10.48 16.83
N THR A 316 -6.72 -10.35 16.25
CA THR A 316 -7.96 -10.01 16.99
C THR A 316 -8.49 -11.24 17.73
N SER A 317 -8.99 -11.04 18.95
CA SER A 317 -9.66 -12.11 19.71
C SER A 317 -11.07 -12.37 19.18
N PRO A 318 -11.54 -13.65 19.26
CA PRO A 318 -10.78 -14.81 19.69
C PRO A 318 -9.68 -15.18 18.66
N LYS A 319 -8.52 -15.63 19.18
CA LYS A 319 -7.47 -16.28 18.39
C LYS A 319 -7.74 -17.77 18.29
N GLU A 320 -6.99 -18.47 17.43
CA GLU A 320 -7.18 -19.92 17.19
C GLU A 320 -7.09 -20.76 18.47
N ASN A 321 -6.22 -20.38 19.40
CA ASN A 321 -6.06 -21.03 20.72
C ASN A 321 -7.05 -20.56 21.80
N GLN A 322 -7.94 -19.64 21.49
CA GLN A 322 -8.92 -19.08 22.42
C GLN A 322 -10.34 -19.60 22.17
N VAL A 323 -10.53 -20.45 21.16
CA VAL A 323 -11.82 -21.05 20.86
C VAL A 323 -12.00 -22.37 21.60
N LYS A 324 -13.26 -22.71 21.92
CA LYS A 324 -13.60 -23.94 22.65
C LYS A 324 -13.14 -25.19 21.87
N ALA A 325 -12.80 -26.24 22.62
CA ALA A 325 -12.58 -27.56 22.01
C ALA A 325 -13.81 -27.98 21.21
N GLY A 326 -13.60 -28.58 20.03
CA GLY A 326 -14.70 -28.97 19.13
C GLY A 326 -15.25 -27.84 18.24
N ALA A 327 -14.74 -26.61 18.33
CA ALA A 327 -15.13 -25.56 17.40
C ALA A 327 -14.84 -25.95 15.94
N PRO A 328 -15.72 -25.63 14.97
CA PRO A 328 -15.51 -25.92 13.56
C PRO A 328 -14.18 -25.34 13.05
N ASN A 329 -13.49 -26.12 12.20
CA ASN A 329 -12.22 -25.71 11.60
C ASN A 329 -12.36 -24.63 10.50
N ALA A 330 -13.60 -24.24 10.18
CA ALA A 330 -13.91 -23.25 9.16
C ALA A 330 -15.10 -22.38 9.59
N GLN A 331 -15.17 -21.19 9.01
CA GLN A 331 -16.28 -20.25 9.18
C GLN A 331 -16.78 -19.83 7.79
N LEU A 332 -18.10 -19.79 7.61
CA LEU A 332 -18.74 -19.30 6.39
C LEU A 332 -19.55 -18.05 6.70
N TYR A 333 -19.27 -16.98 5.96
CA TYR A 333 -19.95 -15.70 6.10
C TYR A 333 -20.70 -15.31 4.83
N ASN A 334 -21.91 -14.78 5.01
CA ASN A 334 -22.58 -13.99 3.97
C ASN A 334 -22.17 -12.54 4.14
N CYS A 335 -21.30 -12.05 3.30
CA CYS A 335 -20.72 -10.72 3.42
C CYS A 335 -21.69 -9.56 3.09
N LEU A 336 -22.92 -9.84 2.69
CA LEU A 336 -23.98 -8.83 2.58
C LEU A 336 -24.71 -8.60 3.93
N LEU A 337 -24.52 -9.50 4.90
CA LEU A 337 -25.19 -9.48 6.20
C LEU A 337 -24.30 -8.94 7.33
N TYR A 338 -23.13 -8.38 7.02
CA TYR A 338 -22.24 -7.77 8.03
C TYR A 338 -22.79 -6.51 8.70
N THR A 339 -23.97 -6.07 8.32
CA THR A 339 -24.59 -4.85 8.82
C THR A 339 -25.60 -5.10 9.93
N SER A 340 -25.71 -6.30 10.45
CA SER A 340 -26.56 -6.62 11.60
C SER A 340 -25.76 -6.92 12.85
#